data_e6732d18c714f598d903fbab75b53dac
#
_entry.id   e6732d18c714f598d903fbab75b53dac
#
_cell.length_a   1.000
_cell.length_b   1.000
_cell.length_c   1.000
_cell.angle_alpha   90.00
_cell.angle_beta   90.00
_cell.angle_gamma   90.00
#
_symmetry.space_group_name_H-M   'P 1'
#
loop_
_entity.id
_entity.type
_entity.pdbx_description
1 polymer ?
#
loop_
_entity_poly.entity_id
_entity_poly.type
_entity_poly.pdbx_seq_one_letter_code
_entity_poly.pdbx_strand_id
1 'polypeptide(L)'
;SGYTDRFQVAFAGEAISPETVSKAIAQFLRTMVAADSKFDQWRRGQAQLTDLEFQGYEIFNREGGDPEIVQGGQFGGDCFHCHGEAGLQFTDYLFHNNGLDSTFAADPGLAGITGIALDSGRFRTPTLRNVALSPPYMHDGRFNTLEEVIDHYDSGGHPSATIDPFMKYSSGGLMLQPQQKEALLAFLHTLTDTAFASNPAFSDPH
;
A
#
# COMPACT_ATOMS: atom_id res chain seq x y z
N SER A 1 -29.18 -24.95 -5.56
CA SER A 1 -27.75 -24.63 -5.53
C SER A 1 -27.40 -24.19 -4.11
N GLY A 2 -26.28 -24.62 -3.57
CA GLY A 2 -25.91 -24.37 -2.19
C GLY A 2 -25.86 -22.86 -1.77
N TYR A 3 -25.78 -21.95 -2.73
CA TYR A 3 -25.85 -20.51 -2.45
C TYR A 3 -27.24 -20.00 -2.10
N THR A 4 -28.28 -20.48 -2.76
CA THR A 4 -29.67 -20.05 -2.50
C THR A 4 -30.08 -20.35 -1.07
N ASP A 5 -29.76 -21.55 -0.58
CA ASP A 5 -30.12 -21.97 0.77
C ASP A 5 -29.36 -21.17 1.83
N ARG A 6 -28.06 -20.93 1.60
CA ARG A 6 -27.23 -20.09 2.49
C ARG A 6 -27.70 -18.64 2.52
N PHE A 7 -28.12 -18.08 1.38
CA PHE A 7 -28.70 -16.75 1.32
C PHE A 7 -30.00 -16.63 2.09
N GLN A 8 -30.88 -17.64 1.96
CA GLN A 8 -32.13 -17.69 2.70
C GLN A 8 -31.90 -17.71 4.24
N VAL A 9 -30.86 -18.40 4.69
CA VAL A 9 -30.47 -18.41 6.11
C VAL A 9 -29.91 -17.07 6.56
N ALA A 10 -29.05 -16.44 5.74
CA ALA A 10 -28.38 -15.19 6.12
C ALA A 10 -29.27 -13.94 5.99
N PHE A 11 -30.22 -13.96 5.05
CA PHE A 11 -31.09 -12.83 4.70
C PHE A 11 -32.55 -13.31 4.66
N ALA A 12 -33.06 -13.78 5.79
CA ALA A 12 -34.37 -14.36 5.90
C ALA A 12 -35.47 -13.40 5.39
N GLY A 13 -36.18 -13.82 4.32
CA GLY A 13 -37.24 -13.05 3.70
C GLY A 13 -36.81 -12.01 2.66
N GLU A 14 -35.49 -11.85 2.40
CA GLU A 14 -34.98 -10.98 1.35
C GLU A 14 -34.65 -11.80 0.08
N ALA A 15 -34.86 -11.20 -1.08
CA ALA A 15 -34.43 -11.79 -2.34
C ALA A 15 -32.90 -11.63 -2.53
N ILE A 16 -32.31 -12.56 -3.31
CA ILE A 16 -30.93 -12.39 -3.79
C ILE A 16 -30.92 -11.20 -4.77
N SER A 17 -30.21 -10.15 -4.42
CA SER A 17 -30.09 -8.89 -5.13
C SER A 17 -28.66 -8.36 -5.06
N PRO A 18 -28.27 -7.41 -5.93
CA PRO A 18 -26.97 -6.75 -5.80
C PRO A 18 -26.72 -6.16 -4.40
N GLU A 19 -27.76 -5.68 -3.73
CA GLU A 19 -27.66 -5.15 -2.37
C GLU A 19 -27.34 -6.23 -1.34
N THR A 20 -28.07 -7.34 -1.33
CA THR A 20 -27.84 -8.43 -0.37
C THR A 20 -26.52 -9.13 -0.65
N VAL A 21 -26.11 -9.28 -1.91
CA VAL A 21 -24.78 -9.79 -2.31
C VAL A 21 -23.68 -8.86 -1.78
N SER A 22 -23.82 -7.53 -1.98
CA SER A 22 -22.85 -6.56 -1.48
C SER A 22 -22.74 -6.57 0.06
N LYS A 23 -23.87 -6.72 0.76
CA LYS A 23 -23.87 -6.87 2.23
C LYS A 23 -23.12 -8.14 2.67
N ALA A 24 -23.31 -9.27 1.99
CA ALA A 24 -22.61 -10.51 2.30
C ALA A 24 -21.09 -10.38 2.08
N ILE A 25 -20.68 -9.82 0.95
CA ILE A 25 -19.27 -9.56 0.64
C ILE A 25 -18.66 -8.58 1.68
N ALA A 26 -19.36 -7.49 1.98
CA ALA A 26 -18.87 -6.51 2.95
C ALA A 26 -18.72 -7.13 4.36
N GLN A 27 -19.62 -8.04 4.74
CA GLN A 27 -19.51 -8.75 6.01
C GLN A 27 -18.31 -9.71 6.04
N PHE A 28 -18.06 -10.43 4.93
CA PHE A 28 -16.89 -11.28 4.79
C PHE A 28 -15.59 -10.46 4.86
N LEU A 29 -15.50 -9.34 4.12
CA LEU A 29 -14.33 -8.48 4.14
C LEU A 29 -14.01 -7.94 5.56
N ARG A 30 -15.02 -7.70 6.40
CA ARG A 30 -14.81 -7.29 7.79
C ARG A 30 -14.17 -8.36 8.67
N THR A 31 -14.24 -9.63 8.28
CA THR A 31 -13.56 -10.72 8.99
C THR A 31 -12.09 -10.84 8.60
N MET A 32 -11.71 -10.25 7.47
CA MET A 32 -10.34 -10.31 6.93
C MET A 32 -9.45 -9.27 7.63
N VAL A 33 -9.03 -9.56 8.85
CA VAL A 33 -8.22 -8.67 9.68
C VAL A 33 -6.80 -9.23 9.78
N ALA A 34 -5.85 -8.58 9.11
CA ALA A 34 -4.42 -8.84 9.23
C ALA A 34 -3.85 -7.95 10.35
N ALA A 35 -3.61 -8.49 11.53
CA ALA A 35 -3.23 -7.74 12.73
C ALA A 35 -2.21 -8.48 13.63
N ASP A 36 -1.52 -9.48 13.09
CA ASP A 36 -0.53 -10.25 13.84
C ASP A 36 0.82 -10.41 13.10
N SER A 37 1.17 -9.43 12.28
CA SER A 37 2.49 -9.32 11.69
C SER A 37 3.57 -9.10 12.76
N LYS A 38 4.85 -9.30 12.40
CA LYS A 38 5.97 -9.00 13.32
C LYS A 38 5.93 -7.54 13.81
N PHE A 39 5.56 -6.60 12.93
CA PHE A 39 5.36 -5.20 13.29
C PHE A 39 4.26 -5.04 14.36
N ASP A 40 3.11 -5.70 14.19
CA ASP A 40 2.03 -5.64 15.18
C ASP A 40 2.46 -6.21 16.54
N GLN A 41 3.16 -7.33 16.52
CA GLN A 41 3.70 -7.96 17.73
C GLN A 41 4.74 -7.05 18.41
N TRP A 42 5.60 -6.37 17.65
CA TRP A 42 6.52 -5.38 18.17
C TRP A 42 5.79 -4.21 18.83
N ARG A 43 4.77 -3.66 18.18
CA ARG A 43 3.94 -2.57 18.72
C ARG A 43 3.23 -2.96 20.03
N ARG A 44 2.93 -4.23 20.21
CA ARG A 44 2.36 -4.77 21.45
C ARG A 44 3.41 -5.20 22.50
N GLY A 45 4.70 -5.04 22.21
CA GLY A 45 5.79 -5.47 23.09
C GLY A 45 5.99 -6.99 23.15
N GLN A 46 5.47 -7.73 22.18
CA GLN A 46 5.50 -9.21 22.09
C GLN A 46 6.66 -9.73 21.23
N ALA A 47 7.25 -8.89 20.41
CA ALA A 47 8.41 -9.18 19.58
C ALA A 47 9.40 -8.01 19.57
N GLN A 48 10.60 -8.25 19.04
CA GLN A 48 11.60 -7.22 18.78
C GLN A 48 11.87 -7.13 17.28
N LEU A 49 12.00 -5.92 16.76
CA LEU A 49 12.60 -5.70 15.45
C LEU A 49 14.11 -5.87 15.56
N THR A 50 14.74 -6.40 14.53
CA THR A 50 16.20 -6.33 14.39
C THR A 50 16.64 -4.89 14.16
N ASP A 51 17.92 -4.60 14.33
CA ASP A 51 18.47 -3.25 14.09
C ASP A 51 18.19 -2.79 12.64
N LEU A 52 18.29 -3.71 11.67
CA LEU A 52 18.00 -3.42 10.26
C LEU A 52 16.53 -3.09 10.02
N GLU A 53 15.60 -3.87 10.57
CA GLU A 53 14.16 -3.64 10.47
C GLU A 53 13.76 -2.33 11.15
N PHE A 54 14.35 -2.02 12.31
CA PHE A 54 14.08 -0.78 13.01
C PHE A 54 14.65 0.43 12.26
N GLN A 55 15.84 0.32 11.69
CA GLN A 55 16.39 1.35 10.80
C GLN A 55 15.47 1.58 9.59
N GLY A 56 14.93 0.53 9.00
CA GLY A 56 13.96 0.63 7.91
C GLY A 56 12.67 1.34 8.33
N TYR A 57 12.17 1.06 9.52
CA TYR A 57 11.03 1.77 10.11
C TYR A 57 11.31 3.28 10.29
N GLU A 58 12.50 3.64 10.76
CA GLU A 58 12.89 5.04 10.88
C GLU A 58 12.99 5.73 9.52
N ILE A 59 13.61 5.08 8.51
CA ILE A 59 13.73 5.61 7.15
C ILE A 59 12.35 5.79 6.51
N PHE A 60 11.44 4.84 6.71
CA PHE A 60 10.06 4.91 6.24
C PHE A 60 9.31 6.15 6.76
N ASN A 61 9.57 6.54 8.00
CA ASN A 61 8.90 7.65 8.71
C ASN A 61 9.69 8.97 8.68
N ARG A 62 10.76 9.07 7.90
CA ARG A 62 11.56 10.30 7.78
C ARG A 62 11.34 10.97 6.44
N GLU A 63 11.45 12.32 6.46
CA GLU A 63 11.49 13.15 5.25
C GLU A 63 12.65 12.72 4.34
N GLY A 64 12.39 12.65 3.05
CA GLY A 64 13.40 12.32 2.05
C GLY A 64 14.37 13.46 1.80
N GLY A 65 15.38 13.18 0.95
CA GLY A 65 16.36 14.14 0.48
C GLY A 65 17.51 14.45 1.44
N ASP A 66 18.58 14.95 0.84
CA ASP A 66 19.77 15.38 1.56
C ASP A 66 19.53 16.72 2.25
N PRO A 67 19.72 16.83 3.58
CA PRO A 67 19.55 18.08 4.33
C PRO A 67 20.46 19.24 3.86
N GLU A 68 21.57 18.96 3.19
CA GLU A 68 22.44 19.98 2.63
C GLU A 68 21.87 20.58 1.32
N ILE A 69 20.98 19.86 0.65
CA ILE A 69 20.39 20.23 -0.64
C ILE A 69 18.93 20.65 -0.48
N VAL A 70 18.20 19.94 0.38
CA VAL A 70 16.75 20.08 0.55
C VAL A 70 16.44 20.53 1.97
N GLN A 71 15.77 21.66 2.13
CA GLN A 71 15.35 22.15 3.45
C GLN A 71 14.39 21.12 4.10
N GLY A 72 14.80 20.61 5.26
CA GLY A 72 14.04 19.61 6.02
C GLY A 72 14.29 18.16 5.58
N GLY A 73 15.19 17.92 4.63
CA GLY A 73 15.63 16.57 4.25
C GLY A 73 16.29 15.84 5.44
N GLN A 74 16.08 14.53 5.52
CA GLN A 74 16.58 13.68 6.61
C GLN A 74 17.09 12.31 6.07
N PHE A 75 17.40 12.23 4.79
CA PHE A 75 17.73 10.96 4.13
C PHE A 75 16.69 9.85 4.38
N GLY A 76 15.42 10.22 4.42
CA GLY A 76 14.32 9.30 4.61
C GLY A 76 13.70 8.80 3.31
N GLY A 77 12.71 7.91 3.45
CA GLY A 77 11.97 7.33 2.32
C GLY A 77 10.70 8.09 1.93
N ASP A 78 10.26 9.07 2.71
CA ASP A 78 9.04 9.87 2.50
C ASP A 78 7.73 9.02 2.42
N CYS A 79 7.79 7.75 2.80
CA CYS A 79 6.67 6.80 2.60
C CYS A 79 5.44 7.14 3.45
N PHE A 80 5.65 7.74 4.62
CA PHE A 80 4.61 7.98 5.62
C PHE A 80 3.55 9.01 5.19
N HIS A 81 3.82 9.83 4.18
CA HIS A 81 2.86 10.82 3.69
C HIS A 81 1.60 10.16 3.10
N CYS A 82 1.78 9.06 2.35
CA CYS A 82 0.68 8.30 1.78
C CYS A 82 0.41 7.00 2.56
N HIS A 83 1.46 6.41 3.14
CA HIS A 83 1.41 5.14 3.85
C HIS A 83 1.61 5.29 5.36
N GLY A 84 1.07 6.35 5.96
CA GLY A 84 1.17 6.60 7.40
C GLY A 84 0.66 5.43 8.24
N GLU A 85 1.27 5.23 9.41
CA GLU A 85 0.88 4.18 10.35
C GLU A 85 -0.38 4.51 11.18
N ALA A 86 -0.97 5.69 11.01
CA ALA A 86 -2.20 6.06 11.69
C ALA A 86 -3.31 5.05 11.41
N GLY A 87 -3.88 4.47 12.46
CA GLY A 87 -4.83 3.37 12.33
C GLY A 87 -4.23 2.03 11.91
N LEU A 88 -2.90 1.89 11.85
CA LEU A 88 -2.14 0.67 11.52
C LEU A 88 -2.47 0.07 10.15
N GLN A 89 -3.03 0.86 9.23
CA GLN A 89 -3.41 0.39 7.89
C GLN A 89 -2.35 0.68 6.83
N PHE A 90 -1.39 1.55 7.10
CA PHE A 90 -0.35 1.97 6.16
C PHE A 90 -0.93 2.42 4.81
N THR A 91 -1.96 3.26 4.88
CA THR A 91 -2.64 3.90 3.75
C THR A 91 -3.45 5.09 4.27
N ASP A 92 -3.52 6.15 3.49
CA ASP A 92 -4.41 7.28 3.72
C ASP A 92 -5.77 7.14 3.01
N TYR A 93 -5.93 6.08 2.18
CA TYR A 93 -7.08 5.82 1.33
C TYR A 93 -7.35 6.86 0.23
N LEU A 94 -6.46 7.82 0.03
CA LEU A 94 -6.60 8.86 -0.98
C LEU A 94 -6.04 8.41 -2.33
N PHE A 95 -6.12 9.30 -3.32
CA PHE A 95 -5.66 9.05 -4.67
C PHE A 95 -4.48 9.96 -4.98
N HIS A 96 -3.36 9.35 -5.36
CA HIS A 96 -2.10 10.02 -5.65
C HIS A 96 -1.55 9.61 -7.02
N ASN A 97 -0.84 10.53 -7.65
CA ASN A 97 -0.01 10.23 -8.81
C ASN A 97 1.43 10.09 -8.34
N ASN A 98 1.89 8.87 -8.24
CA ASN A 98 3.23 8.53 -7.76
C ASN A 98 4.34 8.64 -8.83
N GLY A 99 4.06 9.28 -9.94
CA GLY A 99 5.06 9.50 -10.99
C GLY A 99 5.46 8.22 -11.74
N LEU A 100 4.59 7.20 -11.79
CA LEU A 100 4.91 5.95 -12.50
C LEU A 100 5.03 6.16 -14.01
N ASP A 101 4.28 7.12 -14.55
CA ASP A 101 4.31 7.55 -15.94
C ASP A 101 4.29 9.08 -16.06
N SER A 102 4.78 9.59 -17.19
CA SER A 102 4.70 11.01 -17.53
C SER A 102 3.42 11.38 -18.28
N THR A 103 2.69 10.40 -18.82
CA THR A 103 1.46 10.56 -19.60
C THR A 103 0.43 9.49 -19.24
N PHE A 104 -0.85 9.83 -19.29
CA PHE A 104 -1.95 8.99 -18.77
C PHE A 104 -3.04 8.73 -19.82
N ALA A 105 -2.69 8.77 -21.11
CA ALA A 105 -3.66 8.58 -22.20
C ALA A 105 -4.21 7.13 -22.26
N ALA A 106 -3.38 6.14 -21.89
CA ALA A 106 -3.78 4.73 -21.90
C ALA A 106 -4.54 4.34 -20.62
N ASP A 107 -4.14 4.92 -19.49
CA ASP A 107 -4.82 4.70 -18.19
C ASP A 107 -4.89 6.04 -17.43
N PRO A 108 -6.01 6.73 -17.51
CA PRO A 108 -6.19 8.03 -16.88
C PRO A 108 -6.36 7.96 -15.35
N GLY A 109 -6.44 6.76 -14.76
CA GLY A 109 -6.70 6.60 -13.33
C GLY A 109 -8.03 7.23 -12.92
N LEU A 110 -8.04 7.97 -11.82
CA LEU A 110 -9.24 8.61 -11.28
C LEU A 110 -9.93 9.56 -12.28
N ALA A 111 -9.19 10.21 -13.17
CA ALA A 111 -9.76 11.09 -14.19
C ALA A 111 -10.71 10.35 -15.16
N GLY A 112 -10.51 9.05 -15.37
CA GLY A 112 -11.41 8.22 -16.18
C GLY A 112 -12.83 8.11 -15.59
N ILE A 113 -12.97 8.37 -14.29
CA ILE A 113 -14.24 8.32 -13.55
C ILE A 113 -14.79 9.74 -13.33
N THR A 114 -13.94 10.68 -12.89
CA THR A 114 -14.34 12.03 -12.53
C THR A 114 -14.49 12.96 -13.72
N GLY A 115 -13.78 12.69 -14.82
CA GLY A 115 -13.67 13.61 -15.96
C GLY A 115 -12.83 14.86 -15.67
N ILE A 116 -12.17 14.93 -14.51
CA ILE A 116 -11.37 16.07 -14.09
C ILE A 116 -9.91 15.85 -14.50
N ALA A 117 -9.36 16.77 -15.33
CA ALA A 117 -8.00 16.62 -15.85
C ALA A 117 -6.90 16.56 -14.75
N LEU A 118 -7.12 17.25 -13.63
CA LEU A 118 -6.19 17.21 -12.47
C LEU A 118 -6.15 15.86 -11.74
N ASP A 119 -7.11 14.98 -12.00
CA ASP A 119 -7.12 13.63 -11.44
C ASP A 119 -6.39 12.60 -12.31
N SER A 120 -5.80 13.03 -13.44
CA SER A 120 -5.06 12.15 -14.35
C SER A 120 -3.86 11.50 -13.66
N GLY A 121 -3.74 10.17 -13.83
CA GLY A 121 -2.66 9.38 -13.25
C GLY A 121 -2.76 9.15 -11.74
N ARG A 122 -3.86 9.55 -11.11
CA ARG A 122 -4.07 9.30 -9.70
C ARG A 122 -4.70 7.93 -9.49
N PHE A 123 -4.05 7.13 -8.63
CA PHE A 123 -4.51 5.82 -8.20
C PHE A 123 -4.60 5.78 -6.67
N ARG A 124 -5.48 4.93 -6.16
CA ARG A 124 -5.71 4.84 -4.72
C ARG A 124 -4.52 4.23 -4.02
N THR A 125 -4.07 4.84 -2.92
CA THR A 125 -3.03 4.29 -2.04
C THR A 125 -3.50 2.94 -1.45
N PRO A 126 -2.83 1.82 -1.76
CA PRO A 126 -3.14 0.54 -1.13
C PRO A 126 -2.57 0.48 0.29
N THR A 127 -3.10 -0.43 1.09
CA THR A 127 -2.43 -0.80 2.34
C THR A 127 -1.10 -1.49 2.07
N LEU A 128 -0.09 -1.28 2.92
CA LEU A 128 1.16 -2.05 2.86
C LEU A 128 1.12 -3.33 3.72
N ARG A 129 0.01 -3.61 4.39
CA ARG A 129 -0.13 -4.89 5.09
C ARG A 129 -0.05 -6.04 4.09
N ASN A 130 0.77 -7.03 4.42
CA ASN A 130 1.04 -8.19 3.55
C ASN A 130 1.62 -7.82 2.17
N VAL A 131 2.18 -6.63 2.00
CA VAL A 131 2.70 -6.15 0.71
C VAL A 131 3.71 -7.13 0.09
N ALA A 132 4.55 -7.78 0.91
CA ALA A 132 5.52 -8.77 0.43
C ALA A 132 4.89 -10.05 -0.18
N LEU A 133 3.59 -10.28 0.00
CA LEU A 133 2.87 -11.45 -0.51
C LEU A 133 2.04 -11.14 -1.77
N SER A 134 2.05 -9.91 -2.27
CA SER A 134 1.14 -9.46 -3.31
C SER A 134 1.79 -8.92 -4.59
N PRO A 135 2.90 -9.52 -5.10
CA PRO A 135 3.36 -9.15 -6.43
C PRO A 135 2.33 -9.59 -7.50
N PRO A 136 2.32 -8.93 -8.69
CA PRO A 136 3.12 -7.78 -9.09
C PRO A 136 2.62 -6.46 -8.51
N TYR A 137 3.50 -5.44 -8.46
CA TYR A 137 3.26 -4.15 -7.83
C TYR A 137 2.92 -3.05 -8.82
N MET A 138 2.42 -1.94 -8.29
CA MET A 138 1.81 -0.79 -8.94
C MET A 138 0.41 -1.12 -9.49
N HIS A 139 -0.32 -0.09 -10.00
CA HIS A 139 -1.69 -0.27 -10.50
C HIS A 139 -1.76 -1.17 -11.73
N ASP A 140 -0.70 -1.23 -12.53
CA ASP A 140 -0.60 -2.02 -13.75
C ASP A 140 0.24 -3.31 -13.62
N GLY A 141 0.81 -3.54 -12.43
CA GLY A 141 1.59 -4.76 -12.16
C GLY A 141 2.96 -4.81 -12.82
N ARG A 142 3.56 -3.66 -13.18
CA ARG A 142 4.84 -3.64 -13.93
C ARG A 142 6.06 -4.07 -13.13
N PHE A 143 6.05 -4.00 -11.81
CA PHE A 143 7.15 -4.42 -10.94
C PHE A 143 6.88 -5.76 -10.28
N ASN A 144 7.87 -6.63 -10.26
CA ASN A 144 7.75 -7.98 -9.69
C ASN A 144 8.31 -8.08 -8.28
N THR A 145 9.12 -7.11 -7.84
CA THR A 145 9.78 -7.12 -6.54
C THR A 145 9.59 -5.80 -5.78
N LEU A 146 9.72 -5.85 -4.45
CA LEU A 146 9.67 -4.63 -3.62
C LEU A 146 10.92 -3.76 -3.82
N GLU A 147 12.04 -4.34 -4.21
CA GLU A 147 13.25 -3.62 -4.58
C GLU A 147 13.00 -2.69 -5.77
N GLU A 148 12.32 -3.18 -6.82
CA GLU A 148 11.93 -2.36 -7.97
C GLU A 148 11.00 -1.22 -7.56
N VAL A 149 10.10 -1.45 -6.61
CA VAL A 149 9.21 -0.41 -6.05
C VAL A 149 10.02 0.64 -5.28
N ILE A 150 10.96 0.23 -4.43
CA ILE A 150 11.83 1.15 -3.69
C ILE A 150 12.71 1.95 -4.66
N ASP A 151 13.25 1.32 -5.69
CA ASP A 151 14.06 1.98 -6.72
C ASP A 151 13.24 3.02 -7.50
N HIS A 152 11.97 2.74 -7.80
CA HIS A 152 11.08 3.71 -8.43
C HIS A 152 10.92 4.97 -7.55
N TYR A 153 10.57 4.81 -6.27
CA TYR A 153 10.42 5.95 -5.35
C TYR A 153 11.76 6.66 -5.11
N ASP A 154 12.87 5.92 -5.03
CA ASP A 154 14.20 6.51 -4.89
C ASP A 154 14.59 7.33 -6.13
N SER A 155 14.13 6.95 -7.33
CA SER A 155 14.36 7.73 -8.55
C SER A 155 13.59 9.06 -8.58
N GLY A 156 12.55 9.21 -7.75
CA GLY A 156 11.64 10.35 -7.72
C GLY A 156 10.50 10.28 -8.73
N GLY A 157 10.42 9.22 -9.53
CA GLY A 157 9.38 9.02 -10.54
C GLY A 157 9.50 9.95 -11.76
N HIS A 158 8.51 9.91 -12.64
CA HIS A 158 8.44 10.74 -13.84
C HIS A 158 7.65 12.03 -13.55
N PRO A 159 8.20 13.21 -13.87
CA PRO A 159 7.49 14.47 -13.71
C PRO A 159 6.29 14.53 -14.66
N SER A 160 5.18 15.04 -14.15
CA SER A 160 3.95 15.30 -14.93
C SER A 160 3.19 16.48 -14.32
N ALA A 161 2.19 17.00 -15.04
CA ALA A 161 1.39 18.13 -14.57
C ALA A 161 0.53 17.79 -13.33
N THR A 162 0.32 16.50 -13.05
CA THR A 162 -0.54 16.00 -11.97
C THR A 162 0.22 15.17 -10.94
N ILE A 163 1.57 15.13 -11.02
CA ILE A 163 2.39 14.43 -10.03
C ILE A 163 2.07 14.95 -8.63
N ASP A 164 1.99 14.02 -7.67
CA ASP A 164 1.64 14.39 -6.31
C ASP A 164 2.73 15.29 -5.69
N PRO A 165 2.35 16.35 -4.95
CA PRO A 165 3.31 17.22 -4.25
C PRO A 165 4.22 16.49 -3.26
N PHE A 166 3.83 15.32 -2.77
CA PHE A 166 4.68 14.48 -1.92
C PHE A 166 5.77 13.73 -2.70
N MET A 167 5.66 13.66 -4.04
CA MET A 167 6.76 13.22 -4.91
C MET A 167 7.74 14.37 -5.17
N LYS A 168 8.29 14.93 -4.09
CA LYS A 168 9.08 16.19 -4.08
C LYS A 168 10.39 16.12 -4.88
N TYR A 169 10.91 14.92 -5.09
CA TYR A 169 12.26 14.68 -5.60
C TYR A 169 12.28 14.14 -7.03
N SER A 170 11.29 14.51 -7.84
CA SER A 170 11.18 14.06 -9.25
C SER A 170 12.34 14.50 -10.16
N SER A 171 13.28 15.29 -9.64
CA SER A 171 14.54 15.63 -10.32
C SER A 171 15.71 15.34 -9.37
N GLY A 172 16.17 14.08 -9.30
CA GLY A 172 17.33 13.70 -8.49
C GLY A 172 17.07 12.58 -7.48
N GLY A 173 15.82 12.28 -7.19
CA GLY A 173 15.43 11.18 -6.32
C GLY A 173 15.65 11.44 -4.82
N LEU A 174 15.38 10.43 -4.02
CA LEU A 174 15.57 10.45 -2.55
C LEU A 174 17.04 10.28 -2.16
N MET A 175 17.89 9.79 -3.06
CA MET A 175 19.31 9.51 -2.86
C MET A 175 19.57 8.50 -1.73
N LEU A 176 18.73 7.49 -1.61
CA LEU A 176 18.89 6.41 -0.64
C LEU A 176 20.15 5.58 -0.93
N GLN A 177 20.95 5.36 0.10
CA GLN A 177 22.09 4.46 0.00
C GLN A 177 21.62 2.99 -0.05
N PRO A 178 22.41 2.07 -0.63
CA PRO A 178 22.02 0.64 -0.72
C PRO A 178 21.59 0.03 0.61
N GLN A 179 22.28 0.37 1.70
CA GLN A 179 21.95 -0.12 3.05
C GLN A 179 20.59 0.43 3.56
N GLN A 180 20.21 1.63 3.13
CA GLN A 180 18.92 2.22 3.47
C GLN A 180 17.77 1.54 2.71
N LYS A 181 17.99 1.17 1.44
CA LYS A 181 17.02 0.38 0.66
C LYS A 181 16.83 -1.01 1.24
N GLU A 182 17.93 -1.66 1.65
CA GLU A 182 17.89 -2.96 2.34
C GLU A 182 17.11 -2.88 3.66
N ALA A 183 17.32 -1.83 4.45
CA ALA A 183 16.60 -1.60 5.68
C ALA A 183 15.10 -1.36 5.45
N LEU A 184 14.73 -0.53 4.45
CA LEU A 184 13.33 -0.34 4.05
C LEU A 184 12.67 -1.66 3.66
N LEU A 185 13.34 -2.46 2.84
CA LEU A 185 12.85 -3.78 2.43
C LEU A 185 12.63 -4.68 3.65
N ALA A 186 13.60 -4.73 4.58
CA ALA A 186 13.48 -5.50 5.81
C ALA A 186 12.26 -5.04 6.64
N PHE A 187 12.04 -3.75 6.75
CA PHE A 187 10.84 -3.21 7.43
C PHE A 187 9.55 -3.62 6.74
N LEU A 188 9.45 -3.49 5.41
CA LEU A 188 8.25 -3.88 4.66
C LEU A 188 7.89 -5.36 4.87
N HIS A 189 8.87 -6.23 4.98
CA HIS A 189 8.66 -7.64 5.30
C HIS A 189 8.05 -7.84 6.70
N THR A 190 8.32 -6.96 7.67
CA THR A 190 7.71 -7.06 9.01
C THR A 190 6.19 -6.83 9.02
N LEU A 191 5.63 -6.27 7.94
CA LEU A 191 4.19 -6.03 7.78
C LEU A 191 3.42 -7.29 7.32
N THR A 192 4.12 -8.42 7.17
CA THR A 192 3.54 -9.70 6.73
C THR A 192 2.91 -10.45 7.90
N ASP A 193 1.63 -10.75 7.79
CA ASP A 193 0.87 -11.61 8.69
C ASP A 193 0.63 -12.97 8.01
N THR A 194 1.51 -13.92 8.30
CA THR A 194 1.44 -15.26 7.71
C THR A 194 0.25 -16.06 8.21
N ALA A 195 -0.20 -15.81 9.45
CA ALA A 195 -1.37 -16.47 10.01
C ALA A 195 -2.65 -16.05 9.28
N PHE A 196 -2.76 -14.75 8.95
CA PHE A 196 -3.83 -14.25 8.10
C PHE A 196 -3.78 -14.87 6.70
N ALA A 197 -2.62 -14.84 6.06
CA ALA A 197 -2.43 -15.32 4.68
C ALA A 197 -2.72 -16.81 4.52
N SER A 198 -2.49 -17.63 5.55
CA SER A 198 -2.73 -19.07 5.56
C SER A 198 -4.01 -19.50 6.28
N ASN A 199 -4.88 -18.56 6.64
CA ASN A 199 -6.11 -18.85 7.40
C ASN A 199 -7.08 -19.67 6.54
N PRO A 200 -7.41 -20.91 6.92
CA PRO A 200 -8.32 -21.75 6.14
C PRO A 200 -9.75 -21.20 6.04
N ALA A 201 -10.15 -20.28 6.93
CA ALA A 201 -11.45 -19.61 6.86
C ALA A 201 -11.58 -18.70 5.62
N PHE A 202 -10.46 -18.32 4.98
CA PHE A 202 -10.41 -17.49 3.78
C PHE A 202 -10.06 -18.30 2.52
N SER A 203 -9.88 -19.61 2.64
CA SER A 203 -9.63 -20.49 1.49
C SER A 203 -10.91 -20.73 0.68
N ASP A 204 -10.74 -21.32 -0.51
CA ASP A 204 -11.87 -21.77 -1.34
C ASP A 204 -12.76 -22.72 -0.53
N PRO A 205 -14.07 -22.45 -0.41
CA PRO A 205 -15.00 -23.28 0.37
C PRO A 205 -15.44 -24.56 -0.39
N HIS A 206 -14.90 -24.83 -1.60
CA HIS A 206 -15.34 -25.94 -2.49
C HIS A 206 -14.23 -26.95 -2.77
#